data_77175b62c14eb29ec02dbd119cdbc982
#
_entry.id   77175b62c14eb29ec02dbd119cdbc982
#
_cell.length_a   1.000
_cell.length_b   1.000
_cell.length_c   1.000
_cell.angle_alpha   90.00
_cell.angle_beta   90.00
_cell.angle_gamma   90.00
#
_symmetry.space_group_name_H-M   'P 1'
#
loop_
_entity.id
_entity.type
_entity.pdbx_description
1 polymer ?
#
loop_
_entity_poly.entity_id
_entity_poly.type
_entity_poly.pdbx_seq_one_letter_code
_entity_poly.pdbx_strand_id
1 'polypeptide(L)'
;MLGLLMEKEVKAVNNVLSDIKRPFIAIMGGSKVSTKIGIIENLLGKVDKLILCGGMTYTFAKAHGGEIGDSIVEMDKLDVALDVEKKAKENGVELIMAPDAVVTNGLDFATMSLKPGSEYKVAQAAAIPAGFEGVDAGPEAQKKFAEAIKGCKTILWNGPAGVFECDEFCAGSRAIGNAIAEATAEGAFSLIGGGDSVACCTKFGLTDKVSYISTGGGALLEAIEGKVLPGVAAVNE
;
A
#
# COMPACT_ATOMS: atom_id res chain seq x y z
N MET A 1 -10.63 -30.91 -9.25
CA MET A 1 -10.58 -30.70 -7.78
C MET A 1 -9.49 -29.66 -7.51
N LEU A 2 -9.87 -28.46 -7.12
CA LEU A 2 -8.91 -27.44 -6.65
C LEU A 2 -8.17 -27.99 -5.42
N GLY A 3 -6.84 -27.88 -5.39
CA GLY A 3 -6.09 -28.22 -4.17
C GLY A 3 -6.51 -27.31 -3.01
N LEU A 4 -6.43 -27.80 -1.77
CA LEU A 4 -6.83 -27.06 -0.55
C LEU A 4 -6.21 -25.65 -0.45
N LEU A 5 -5.03 -25.45 -1.02
CA LEU A 5 -4.34 -24.17 -1.03
C LEU A 5 -5.01 -23.18 -1.99
N MET A 6 -5.40 -23.64 -3.17
CA MET A 6 -6.11 -22.85 -4.18
C MET A 6 -7.52 -22.47 -3.71
N GLU A 7 -8.20 -23.37 -3.01
CA GLU A 7 -9.52 -23.09 -2.41
C GLU A 7 -9.46 -21.96 -1.37
N LYS A 8 -8.44 -21.96 -0.51
CA LYS A 8 -8.22 -20.89 0.48
C LYS A 8 -7.90 -19.56 -0.20
N GLU A 9 -7.06 -19.57 -1.24
CA GLU A 9 -6.70 -18.39 -2.01
C GLU A 9 -7.93 -17.77 -2.68
N VAL A 10 -8.73 -18.58 -3.39
CA VAL A 10 -9.98 -18.14 -4.04
C VAL A 10 -10.97 -17.57 -3.01
N LYS A 11 -11.12 -18.21 -1.85
CA LYS A 11 -11.99 -17.72 -0.79
C LYS A 11 -11.53 -16.38 -0.23
N ALA A 12 -10.22 -16.22 -0.01
CA ALA A 12 -9.64 -14.97 0.47
C ALA A 12 -9.86 -13.83 -0.53
N VAL A 13 -9.64 -14.10 -1.83
CA VAL A 13 -9.91 -13.14 -2.91
C VAL A 13 -11.39 -12.76 -2.98
N ASN A 14 -12.30 -13.73 -2.86
CA ASN A 14 -13.74 -13.47 -2.89
C ASN A 14 -14.20 -12.60 -1.72
N ASN A 15 -13.59 -12.72 -0.54
CA ASN A 15 -13.92 -11.87 0.60
C ASN A 15 -13.60 -10.38 0.37
N VAL A 16 -12.63 -10.06 -0.49
CA VAL A 16 -12.28 -8.67 -0.84
C VAL A 16 -12.86 -8.20 -2.17
N LEU A 17 -13.37 -9.10 -3.03
CA LEU A 17 -13.91 -8.73 -4.33
C LEU A 17 -15.43 -8.89 -4.46
N SER A 18 -16.03 -9.84 -3.75
CA SER A 18 -17.43 -10.22 -3.93
C SER A 18 -18.24 -10.20 -2.64
N ASP A 19 -17.70 -10.71 -1.52
CA ASP A 19 -18.37 -10.75 -0.21
C ASP A 19 -17.80 -9.67 0.72
N ILE A 20 -17.89 -8.42 0.27
CA ILE A 20 -17.27 -7.26 0.94
C ILE A 20 -18.10 -6.86 2.15
N LYS A 21 -17.49 -6.92 3.34
CA LYS A 21 -18.02 -6.30 4.57
C LYS A 21 -17.46 -4.90 4.72
N ARG A 22 -18.35 -3.91 4.86
CA ARG A 22 -17.96 -2.50 4.93
C ARG A 22 -17.81 -1.99 6.37
N PRO A 23 -16.97 -0.99 6.63
CA PRO A 23 -16.12 -0.28 5.65
C PRO A 23 -15.00 -1.16 5.11
N PHE A 24 -14.73 -1.02 3.79
CA PHE A 24 -13.60 -1.67 3.11
C PHE A 24 -12.50 -0.65 2.83
N ILE A 25 -11.29 -0.92 3.32
CA ILE A 25 -10.11 -0.12 3.07
C ILE A 25 -9.07 -0.94 2.28
N ALA A 26 -8.52 -0.33 1.24
CA ALA A 26 -7.33 -0.83 0.57
C ALA A 26 -6.13 0.07 0.88
N ILE A 27 -4.98 -0.54 1.11
CA ILE A 27 -3.69 0.12 1.31
C ILE A 27 -2.78 -0.29 0.16
N MET A 28 -2.43 0.67 -0.68
CA MET A 28 -1.59 0.47 -1.86
C MET A 28 -0.30 1.25 -1.68
N GLY A 29 0.79 0.52 -1.53
CA GLY A 29 2.13 1.07 -1.40
C GLY A 29 3.05 0.68 -2.55
N GLY A 30 4.26 1.21 -2.52
CA GLY A 30 5.29 0.92 -3.51
C GLY A 30 5.87 2.17 -4.16
N SER A 31 6.79 1.97 -5.10
CA SER A 31 7.59 3.06 -5.66
C SER A 31 6.95 3.75 -6.88
N LYS A 32 6.08 3.07 -7.62
CA LYS A 32 5.58 3.53 -8.93
C LYS A 32 4.07 3.41 -9.09
N VAL A 33 3.41 4.48 -9.53
CA VAL A 33 2.00 4.51 -9.90
C VAL A 33 1.72 3.53 -11.04
N SER A 34 2.59 3.52 -12.06
CA SER A 34 2.42 2.69 -13.26
C SER A 34 2.27 1.20 -12.97
N THR A 35 2.87 0.70 -11.89
CA THR A 35 2.78 -0.72 -11.50
C THR A 35 1.50 -1.05 -10.73
N LYS A 36 0.76 -0.06 -10.27
CA LYS A 36 -0.41 -0.21 -9.40
C LYS A 36 -1.70 0.31 -10.01
N ILE A 37 -1.63 1.03 -11.12
CA ILE A 37 -2.78 1.74 -11.69
C ILE A 37 -3.98 0.82 -12.00
N GLY A 38 -3.74 -0.36 -12.59
CA GLY A 38 -4.82 -1.30 -12.89
C GLY A 38 -5.54 -1.82 -11.64
N ILE A 39 -4.78 -2.08 -10.57
CA ILE A 39 -5.34 -2.49 -9.27
C ILE A 39 -6.12 -1.34 -8.64
N ILE A 40 -5.54 -0.14 -8.62
CA ILE A 40 -6.14 1.06 -8.03
C ILE A 40 -7.48 1.34 -8.73
N GLU A 41 -7.53 1.39 -10.06
CA GLU A 41 -8.73 1.68 -10.81
C GLU A 41 -9.86 0.67 -10.53
N ASN A 42 -9.52 -0.61 -10.45
CA ASN A 42 -10.53 -1.64 -10.12
C ASN A 42 -11.02 -1.55 -8.67
N LEU A 43 -10.15 -1.16 -7.75
CA LEU A 43 -10.52 -0.99 -6.34
C LEU A 43 -11.39 0.24 -6.10
N LEU A 44 -11.26 1.31 -6.88
CA LEU A 44 -12.06 2.54 -6.73
C LEU A 44 -13.58 2.30 -6.82
N GLY A 45 -14.02 1.25 -7.52
CA GLY A 45 -15.42 0.84 -7.56
C GLY A 45 -15.86 -0.07 -6.40
N LYS A 46 -14.98 -0.42 -5.48
CA LYS A 46 -15.23 -1.43 -4.44
C LYS A 46 -14.97 -0.94 -3.03
N VAL A 47 -13.99 -0.08 -2.83
CA VAL A 47 -13.52 0.37 -1.50
C VAL A 47 -14.28 1.61 -1.04
N ASP A 48 -14.36 1.78 0.28
CA ASP A 48 -14.82 3.02 0.91
C ASP A 48 -13.66 3.98 1.16
N LYS A 49 -12.47 3.42 1.45
CA LYS A 49 -11.24 4.16 1.71
C LYS A 49 -10.07 3.56 0.94
N LEU A 50 -9.19 4.42 0.46
CA LEU A 50 -7.95 4.03 -0.22
C LEU A 50 -6.77 4.80 0.35
N ILE A 51 -5.83 4.10 0.98
CA ILE A 51 -4.54 4.67 1.35
C ILE A 51 -3.59 4.46 0.18
N LEU A 52 -3.01 5.55 -0.32
CA LEU A 52 -1.84 5.52 -1.20
C LEU A 52 -0.61 5.91 -0.38
N CYS A 53 0.43 5.08 -0.43
CA CYS A 53 1.65 5.28 0.35
C CYS A 53 2.90 4.83 -0.42
N GLY A 54 4.07 5.06 0.18
CA GLY A 54 5.35 4.77 -0.49
C GLY A 54 5.74 5.80 -1.54
N GLY A 55 6.77 5.49 -2.30
CA GLY A 55 7.38 6.41 -3.26
C GLY A 55 6.45 6.92 -4.36
N MET A 56 5.42 6.13 -4.73
CA MET A 56 4.45 6.57 -5.75
C MET A 56 3.69 7.84 -5.36
N THR A 57 3.58 8.17 -4.08
CA THR A 57 2.88 9.36 -3.61
C THR A 57 3.58 10.66 -3.99
N TYR A 58 4.88 10.62 -4.27
CA TYR A 58 5.61 11.79 -4.75
C TYR A 58 5.24 12.18 -6.18
N THR A 59 4.76 11.22 -6.99
CA THR A 59 4.15 11.53 -8.30
C THR A 59 2.86 12.33 -8.12
N PHE A 60 2.03 12.02 -7.13
CA PHE A 60 0.84 12.80 -6.78
C PHE A 60 1.21 14.19 -6.25
N ALA A 61 2.17 14.28 -5.32
CA ALA A 61 2.64 15.56 -4.79
C ALA A 61 3.18 16.46 -5.92
N LYS A 62 3.94 15.91 -6.85
CA LYS A 62 4.48 16.63 -8.01
C LYS A 62 3.38 17.08 -8.98
N ALA A 63 2.35 16.28 -9.20
CA ALA A 63 1.20 16.62 -10.03
C ALA A 63 0.47 17.88 -9.54
N HIS A 64 0.50 18.14 -8.23
CA HIS A 64 0.00 19.35 -7.60
C HIS A 64 1.03 20.49 -7.48
N GLY A 65 2.20 20.35 -8.11
CA GLY A 65 3.25 21.38 -8.08
C GLY A 65 4.09 21.36 -6.80
N GLY A 66 4.00 20.32 -5.99
CA GLY A 66 4.79 20.16 -4.76
C GLY A 66 6.29 20.01 -5.03
N GLU A 67 7.09 20.40 -4.03
CA GLU A 67 8.54 20.19 -3.98
C GLU A 67 8.81 18.82 -3.36
N ILE A 68 9.43 17.93 -4.13
CA ILE A 68 9.66 16.54 -3.72
C ILE A 68 11.14 16.19 -3.54
N GLY A 69 12.04 17.19 -3.61
CA GLY A 69 13.48 16.98 -3.55
C GLY A 69 13.96 15.99 -4.62
N ASP A 70 14.78 15.04 -4.19
CA ASP A 70 15.33 13.98 -5.04
C ASP A 70 14.48 12.69 -4.99
N SER A 71 13.26 12.78 -4.46
CA SER A 71 12.36 11.62 -4.33
C SER A 71 12.02 11.01 -5.69
N ILE A 72 11.76 9.70 -5.69
CA ILE A 72 11.32 8.99 -6.88
C ILE A 72 10.03 9.59 -7.44
N VAL A 73 9.96 9.76 -8.75
CA VAL A 73 8.80 10.35 -9.43
C VAL A 73 8.65 9.79 -10.85
N GLU A 74 7.43 9.57 -11.29
CA GLU A 74 7.10 9.24 -12.68
C GLU A 74 6.52 10.48 -13.37
N MET A 75 7.40 11.29 -14.00
CA MET A 75 7.01 12.55 -14.63
C MET A 75 6.01 12.38 -15.79
N ASP A 76 5.99 11.23 -16.42
CA ASP A 76 5.04 10.85 -17.49
C ASP A 76 3.69 10.34 -16.93
N LYS A 77 3.51 10.29 -15.62
CA LYS A 77 2.31 9.79 -14.93
C LYS A 77 1.60 10.84 -14.08
N LEU A 78 1.96 12.12 -14.19
CA LEU A 78 1.32 13.19 -13.42
C LEU A 78 -0.18 13.27 -13.72
N ASP A 79 -0.56 13.19 -15.00
CA ASP A 79 -1.97 13.21 -15.41
C ASP A 79 -2.73 11.98 -14.91
N VAL A 80 -2.06 10.81 -14.86
CA VAL A 80 -2.64 9.58 -14.30
C VAL A 80 -2.91 9.74 -12.81
N ALA A 81 -2.00 10.37 -12.06
CA ALA A 81 -2.20 10.65 -10.64
C ALA A 81 -3.43 11.53 -10.41
N LEU A 82 -3.59 12.61 -11.16
CA LEU A 82 -4.77 13.49 -11.08
C LEU A 82 -6.06 12.77 -11.47
N ASP A 83 -6.02 11.90 -12.48
CA ASP A 83 -7.18 11.09 -12.89
C ASP A 83 -7.62 10.10 -11.80
N VAL A 84 -6.67 9.48 -11.10
CA VAL A 84 -6.96 8.62 -9.93
C VAL A 84 -7.68 9.40 -8.84
N GLU A 85 -7.22 10.61 -8.50
CA GLU A 85 -7.88 11.45 -7.50
C GLU A 85 -9.30 11.85 -7.92
N LYS A 86 -9.46 12.21 -9.18
CA LYS A 86 -10.78 12.53 -9.76
C LYS A 86 -11.71 11.32 -9.67
N LYS A 87 -11.28 10.16 -10.12
CA LYS A 87 -12.07 8.91 -10.07
C LYS A 87 -12.39 8.51 -8.63
N ALA A 88 -11.48 8.66 -7.68
CA ALA A 88 -11.75 8.42 -6.27
C ALA A 88 -12.89 9.30 -5.77
N LYS A 89 -12.86 10.58 -6.08
CA LYS A 89 -13.92 11.54 -5.71
C LYS A 89 -15.26 11.21 -6.37
N GLU A 90 -15.27 10.87 -7.65
CA GLU A 90 -16.47 10.48 -8.40
C GLU A 90 -17.13 9.21 -7.85
N ASN A 91 -16.32 8.27 -7.35
CA ASN A 91 -16.80 7.02 -6.74
C ASN A 91 -17.10 7.17 -5.24
N GLY A 92 -16.93 8.35 -4.65
CA GLY A 92 -17.14 8.59 -3.21
C GLY A 92 -16.13 7.88 -2.32
N VAL A 93 -14.94 7.58 -2.83
CA VAL A 93 -13.85 6.94 -2.09
C VAL A 93 -13.05 7.99 -1.34
N GLU A 94 -12.85 7.77 -0.04
CA GLU A 94 -11.94 8.57 0.78
C GLU A 94 -10.50 8.22 0.42
N LEU A 95 -9.84 9.12 -0.34
CA LEU A 95 -8.43 8.96 -0.71
C LEU A 95 -7.54 9.57 0.38
N ILE A 96 -6.61 8.76 0.90
CA ILE A 96 -5.76 9.11 2.04
C ILE A 96 -4.30 8.99 1.62
N MET A 97 -3.56 10.11 1.71
CA MET A 97 -2.12 10.17 1.47
C MET A 97 -1.41 10.82 2.65
N ALA A 98 -0.10 10.61 2.72
CA ALA A 98 0.75 11.12 3.79
C ALA A 98 0.86 12.66 3.74
N PRO A 99 0.58 13.37 4.84
CA PRO A 99 0.85 14.81 4.93
C PRO A 99 2.34 15.10 5.15
N ASP A 100 3.06 14.19 5.78
CA ASP A 100 4.48 14.29 6.09
C ASP A 100 5.25 13.04 5.67
N ALA A 101 6.55 13.17 5.55
CA ALA A 101 7.46 12.10 5.17
C ALA A 101 8.73 12.14 6.01
N VAL A 102 9.31 10.97 6.26
CA VAL A 102 10.72 10.87 6.65
C VAL A 102 11.56 11.00 5.40
N VAL A 103 12.52 11.90 5.41
CA VAL A 103 13.39 12.21 4.28
C VAL A 103 14.87 12.06 4.67
N THR A 104 15.70 11.61 3.76
CA THR A 104 17.15 11.45 3.98
C THR A 104 17.95 12.00 2.81
N ASN A 105 19.18 12.36 3.07
CA ASN A 105 20.16 12.75 2.05
C ASN A 105 21.15 11.63 1.70
N GLY A 106 20.91 10.41 2.16
CA GLY A 106 21.83 9.32 1.88
C GLY A 106 21.31 7.93 2.19
N LEU A 107 20.39 7.42 1.39
CA LEU A 107 20.05 6.00 1.35
C LEU A 107 21.02 5.27 0.42
N ASP A 108 21.55 4.14 0.89
CA ASP A 108 22.26 3.19 0.04
C ASP A 108 21.29 2.10 -0.41
N PHE A 109 20.87 2.14 -1.66
CA PHE A 109 19.95 1.18 -2.25
C PHE A 109 20.54 -0.23 -2.44
N ALA A 110 21.87 -0.36 -2.42
CA ALA A 110 22.51 -1.67 -2.55
C ALA A 110 22.46 -2.46 -1.24
N THR A 111 22.56 -1.76 -0.11
CA THR A 111 22.56 -2.35 1.22
C THR A 111 21.26 -2.08 2.00
N MET A 112 20.36 -1.26 1.45
CA MET A 112 19.15 -0.77 2.10
C MET A 112 19.43 -0.21 3.50
N SER A 113 20.44 0.66 3.60
CA SER A 113 20.89 1.26 4.86
C SER A 113 21.23 2.74 4.70
N LEU A 114 21.25 3.46 5.81
CA LEU A 114 21.67 4.84 5.84
C LEU A 114 23.21 4.94 5.63
N LYS A 115 23.64 5.76 4.68
CA LYS A 115 25.07 5.98 4.42
C LYS A 115 25.72 6.67 5.62
N PRO A 116 26.97 6.33 5.99
CA PRO A 116 27.69 7.02 7.05
C PRO A 116 27.76 8.53 6.81
N GLY A 117 27.45 9.33 7.83
CA GLY A 117 27.46 10.78 7.76
C GLY A 117 26.22 11.41 7.12
N SER A 118 25.26 10.61 6.70
CA SER A 118 23.95 11.11 6.24
C SER A 118 23.02 11.39 7.41
N GLU A 119 22.05 12.23 7.16
CA GLU A 119 21.00 12.58 8.12
C GLU A 119 19.62 12.23 7.57
N TYR A 120 18.65 12.08 8.46
CA TYR A 120 17.24 11.99 8.12
C TYR A 120 16.41 12.87 9.04
N LYS A 121 15.30 13.36 8.53
CA LYS A 121 14.38 14.25 9.26
C LYS A 121 12.96 14.11 8.74
N VAL A 122 12.02 14.74 9.42
CA VAL A 122 10.64 14.85 8.97
C VAL A 122 10.47 16.12 8.13
N ALA A 123 9.77 16.01 7.01
CA ALA A 123 9.37 17.12 6.15
C ALA A 123 7.91 16.98 5.73
N GLN A 124 7.26 18.07 5.31
CA GLN A 124 5.98 17.97 4.64
C GLN A 124 6.14 17.21 3.31
N ALA A 125 5.22 16.31 3.00
CA ALA A 125 5.33 15.42 1.82
C ALA A 125 5.40 16.16 0.48
N ALA A 126 4.85 17.38 0.41
CA ALA A 126 4.87 18.26 -0.76
C ALA A 126 5.91 19.40 -0.64
N ALA A 127 6.81 19.39 0.35
CA ALA A 127 7.82 20.41 0.59
C ALA A 127 9.15 19.77 1.07
N ILE A 128 9.62 18.77 0.33
CA ILE A 128 10.88 18.08 0.60
C ILE A 128 12.04 18.93 0.05
N PRO A 129 13.05 19.23 0.88
CA PRO A 129 14.20 20.02 0.44
C PRO A 129 15.02 19.35 -0.67
N ALA A 130 15.65 20.14 -1.52
CA ALA A 130 16.63 19.64 -2.49
C ALA A 130 17.77 18.87 -1.78
N GLY A 131 18.23 17.79 -2.39
CA GLY A 131 19.24 16.91 -1.81
C GLY A 131 18.69 15.89 -0.80
N PHE A 132 17.39 15.92 -0.52
CA PHE A 132 16.69 14.91 0.29
C PHE A 132 15.68 14.15 -0.54
N GLU A 133 15.53 12.87 -0.24
CA GLU A 133 14.50 11.99 -0.82
C GLU A 133 13.59 11.43 0.27
N GLY A 134 12.32 11.25 -0.05
CA GLY A 134 11.36 10.63 0.84
C GLY A 134 11.55 9.12 0.91
N VAL A 135 11.65 8.59 2.13
CA VAL A 135 11.99 7.19 2.39
C VAL A 135 10.99 6.45 3.27
N ASP A 136 10.15 7.17 4.02
CA ASP A 136 9.06 6.58 4.81
C ASP A 136 7.96 7.61 5.08
N ALA A 137 6.81 7.13 5.56
CA ALA A 137 5.74 7.97 6.07
C ALA A 137 6.14 8.63 7.40
N GLY A 138 5.88 9.93 7.52
CA GLY A 138 6.15 10.67 8.75
C GLY A 138 5.18 10.34 9.88
N PRO A 139 5.41 10.89 11.08
CA PRO A 139 4.59 10.60 12.27
C PRO A 139 3.11 10.96 12.12
N GLU A 140 2.79 12.05 11.43
CA GLU A 140 1.39 12.44 11.17
C GLU A 140 0.72 11.46 10.19
N ALA A 141 1.44 11.04 9.15
CA ALA A 141 0.96 10.04 8.21
C ALA A 141 0.71 8.69 8.90
N GLN A 142 1.63 8.24 9.76
CA GLN A 142 1.48 6.99 10.52
C GLN A 142 0.19 7.00 11.35
N LYS A 143 -0.07 8.09 12.07
CA LYS A 143 -1.30 8.27 12.86
C LYS A 143 -2.53 8.28 11.98
N LYS A 144 -2.51 9.06 10.88
CA LYS A 144 -3.62 9.16 9.93
C LYS A 144 -3.98 7.82 9.30
N PHE A 145 -2.98 7.02 8.92
CA PHE A 145 -3.18 5.69 8.36
C PHE A 145 -3.79 4.73 9.38
N ALA A 146 -3.27 4.71 10.61
CA ALA A 146 -3.81 3.88 11.67
C ALA A 146 -5.27 4.23 12.01
N GLU A 147 -5.60 5.51 12.09
CA GLU A 147 -6.98 5.99 12.31
C GLU A 147 -7.92 5.60 11.16
N ALA A 148 -7.45 5.68 9.91
CA ALA A 148 -8.25 5.30 8.75
C ALA A 148 -8.58 3.80 8.70
N ILE A 149 -7.66 2.94 9.15
CA ILE A 149 -7.81 1.48 9.21
C ILE A 149 -8.75 1.06 10.33
N LYS A 150 -8.75 1.80 11.43
CA LYS A 150 -9.56 1.48 12.61
C LYS A 150 -11.05 1.39 12.27
N GLY A 151 -11.67 0.32 12.74
CA GLY A 151 -13.11 0.07 12.54
C GLY A 151 -13.49 -0.47 11.15
N CYS A 152 -12.55 -0.58 10.20
CA CYS A 152 -12.80 -1.23 8.92
C CYS A 152 -13.08 -2.73 9.12
N LYS A 153 -13.91 -3.30 8.25
CA LYS A 153 -14.32 -4.71 8.32
C LYS A 153 -13.64 -5.58 7.27
N THR A 154 -13.21 -4.96 6.18
CA THR A 154 -12.43 -5.62 5.11
C THR A 154 -11.19 -4.76 4.86
N ILE A 155 -10.02 -5.39 4.85
CA ILE A 155 -8.74 -4.72 4.69
C ILE A 155 -7.91 -5.48 3.64
N LEU A 156 -7.42 -4.75 2.64
CA LEU A 156 -6.46 -5.25 1.68
C LEU A 156 -5.16 -4.44 1.80
N TRP A 157 -4.03 -5.10 2.02
CA TRP A 157 -2.73 -4.45 2.04
C TRP A 157 -1.81 -4.99 0.95
N ASN A 158 -1.35 -4.11 0.08
CA ASN A 158 -0.42 -4.41 -1.00
C ASN A 158 0.63 -3.29 -1.17
N GLY A 159 1.82 -3.53 -0.68
CA GLY A 159 2.97 -2.65 -0.80
C GLY A 159 3.25 -1.82 0.46
N PRO A 160 4.55 -1.61 0.77
CA PRO A 160 5.00 -0.88 1.95
C PRO A 160 4.81 0.63 1.83
N ALA A 161 4.83 1.31 2.98
CA ALA A 161 4.75 2.77 3.07
C ALA A 161 6.12 3.46 2.95
N GLY A 162 7.21 2.71 3.08
CA GLY A 162 8.57 3.22 3.04
C GLY A 162 9.57 2.13 2.68
N VAL A 163 10.85 2.45 2.82
CA VAL A 163 11.99 1.53 2.61
C VAL A 163 12.10 0.63 3.85
N PHE A 164 11.14 -0.28 3.99
CA PHE A 164 10.95 -1.09 5.19
C PHE A 164 12.11 -2.04 5.50
N GLU A 165 12.98 -2.30 4.53
CA GLU A 165 14.20 -3.08 4.70
C GLU A 165 15.18 -2.39 5.64
N CYS A 166 15.24 -1.05 5.60
CA CYS A 166 16.01 -0.23 6.51
C CYS A 166 15.23 -0.01 7.82
N ASP A 167 15.86 -0.29 8.95
CA ASP A 167 15.20 -0.20 10.26
C ASP A 167 14.79 1.24 10.62
N GLU A 168 15.53 2.23 10.13
CA GLU A 168 15.25 3.65 10.32
C GLU A 168 14.02 4.11 9.53
N PHE A 169 13.63 3.39 8.45
CA PHE A 169 12.60 3.81 7.50
C PHE A 169 11.44 2.82 7.37
N CYS A 170 11.17 2.06 8.42
CA CYS A 170 10.12 1.05 8.45
C CYS A 170 8.90 1.43 9.33
N ALA A 171 8.92 2.60 9.96
CA ALA A 171 7.90 3.01 10.93
C ALA A 171 6.52 3.15 10.29
N GLY A 172 6.43 3.68 9.07
CA GLY A 172 5.17 3.80 8.34
C GLY A 172 4.52 2.45 8.04
N SER A 173 5.30 1.51 7.52
CA SER A 173 4.81 0.15 7.24
C SER A 173 4.47 -0.60 8.52
N ARG A 174 5.22 -0.40 9.59
CA ARG A 174 4.94 -0.98 10.92
C ARG A 174 3.63 -0.44 11.51
N ALA A 175 3.39 0.87 11.39
CA ALA A 175 2.14 1.49 11.86
C ALA A 175 0.92 0.93 11.14
N ILE A 176 1.00 0.78 9.82
CA ILE A 176 -0.05 0.14 9.01
C ILE A 176 -0.25 -1.31 9.47
N GLY A 177 0.80 -2.11 9.56
CA GLY A 177 0.73 -3.51 9.96
C GLY A 177 0.12 -3.71 11.34
N ASN A 178 0.50 -2.89 12.31
CA ASN A 178 -0.06 -2.93 13.67
C ASN A 178 -1.56 -2.57 13.67
N ALA A 179 -1.96 -1.53 12.95
CA ALA A 179 -3.37 -1.14 12.84
C ALA A 179 -4.21 -2.24 12.17
N ILE A 180 -3.67 -2.93 11.16
CA ILE A 180 -4.33 -4.09 10.53
C ILE A 180 -4.48 -5.23 11.52
N ALA A 181 -3.45 -5.53 12.30
CA ALA A 181 -3.49 -6.58 13.32
C ALA A 181 -4.53 -6.29 14.41
N GLU A 182 -4.62 -5.05 14.88
CA GLU A 182 -5.63 -4.59 15.83
C GLU A 182 -7.04 -4.73 15.26
N ALA A 183 -7.30 -4.23 14.06
CA ALA A 183 -8.59 -4.36 13.39
C ALA A 183 -8.97 -5.83 13.15
N THR A 184 -8.00 -6.68 12.84
CA THR A 184 -8.21 -8.13 12.66
C THR A 184 -8.61 -8.79 13.98
N ALA A 185 -7.98 -8.43 15.08
CA ALA A 185 -8.35 -8.91 16.43
C ALA A 185 -9.78 -8.47 16.82
N GLU A 186 -10.26 -7.34 16.30
CA GLU A 186 -11.62 -6.84 16.45
C GLU A 186 -12.63 -7.47 15.46
N GLY A 187 -12.20 -8.42 14.65
CA GLY A 187 -13.06 -9.20 13.75
C GLY A 187 -13.08 -8.72 12.29
N ALA A 188 -12.17 -7.84 11.87
CA ALA A 188 -11.99 -7.52 10.47
C ALA A 188 -11.36 -8.70 9.70
N PHE A 189 -11.69 -8.80 8.42
CA PHE A 189 -10.97 -9.68 7.49
C PHE A 189 -9.84 -8.90 6.83
N SER A 190 -8.60 -9.35 7.03
CA SER A 190 -7.41 -8.74 6.45
C SER A 190 -6.72 -9.68 5.47
N LEU A 191 -6.54 -9.21 4.24
CA LEU A 191 -5.81 -9.88 3.17
C LEU A 191 -4.52 -9.12 2.88
N ILE A 192 -3.40 -9.83 3.00
CA ILE A 192 -2.08 -9.29 2.70
C ILE A 192 -1.59 -9.91 1.39
N GLY A 193 -1.27 -9.07 0.43
CA GLY A 193 -0.81 -9.51 -0.89
C GLY A 193 0.41 -8.76 -1.37
N GLY A 194 1.23 -9.46 -2.17
CA GLY A 194 2.49 -8.95 -2.69
C GLY A 194 3.69 -9.24 -1.79
N GLY A 195 4.83 -9.55 -2.40
CA GLY A 195 6.03 -10.01 -1.70
C GLY A 195 6.51 -9.07 -0.60
N ASP A 196 6.53 -7.77 -0.87
CA ASP A 196 6.99 -6.76 0.08
C ASP A 196 6.08 -6.64 1.30
N SER A 197 4.75 -6.72 1.11
CA SER A 197 3.80 -6.70 2.23
C SER A 197 3.92 -7.94 3.11
N VAL A 198 4.14 -9.10 2.49
CA VAL A 198 4.40 -10.36 3.21
C VAL A 198 5.70 -10.27 3.98
N ALA A 199 6.75 -9.71 3.38
CA ALA A 199 8.03 -9.45 4.05
C ALA A 199 7.88 -8.48 5.24
N CYS A 200 7.05 -7.42 5.11
CA CYS A 200 6.70 -6.54 6.23
C CYS A 200 6.04 -7.31 7.37
N CYS A 201 5.03 -8.15 7.08
CA CYS A 201 4.37 -8.96 8.10
C CYS A 201 5.35 -9.87 8.83
N THR A 202 6.27 -10.49 8.10
CA THR A 202 7.33 -11.34 8.69
C THR A 202 8.27 -10.52 9.55
N LYS A 203 8.81 -9.41 9.04
CA LYS A 203 9.74 -8.53 9.76
C LYS A 203 9.13 -8.00 11.06
N PHE A 204 7.84 -7.69 11.06
CA PHE A 204 7.16 -7.09 12.22
C PHE A 204 6.46 -8.11 13.14
N GLY A 205 6.57 -9.42 12.86
CA GLY A 205 5.95 -10.46 13.68
C GLY A 205 4.40 -10.42 13.64
N LEU A 206 3.83 -10.13 12.49
CA LEU A 206 2.38 -9.96 12.28
C LEU A 206 1.73 -11.13 11.53
N THR A 207 2.50 -12.13 11.11
CA THR A 207 2.03 -13.24 10.27
C THR A 207 0.82 -13.96 10.84
N ASP A 208 0.79 -14.18 12.15
CA ASP A 208 -0.31 -14.87 12.86
C ASP A 208 -1.42 -13.89 13.33
N LYS A 209 -1.29 -12.60 13.03
CA LYS A 209 -2.19 -11.52 13.47
C LYS A 209 -3.07 -10.97 12.37
N VAL A 210 -2.96 -11.51 11.16
CA VAL A 210 -3.77 -11.15 9.99
C VAL A 210 -4.58 -12.35 9.53
N SER A 211 -5.68 -12.12 8.79
CA SER A 211 -6.60 -13.20 8.42
C SER A 211 -6.02 -14.11 7.35
N TYR A 212 -5.38 -13.55 6.33
CA TYR A 212 -4.82 -14.33 5.24
C TYR A 212 -3.62 -13.62 4.60
N ILE A 213 -2.56 -14.38 4.37
CA ILE A 213 -1.38 -13.94 3.60
C ILE A 213 -1.39 -14.71 2.29
N SER A 214 -1.55 -13.99 1.17
CA SER A 214 -1.53 -14.59 -0.15
C SER A 214 -0.12 -15.08 -0.50
N THR A 215 -0.03 -16.33 -0.87
CA THR A 215 1.19 -16.95 -1.42
C THR A 215 1.24 -16.85 -2.94
N GLY A 216 0.11 -16.53 -3.56
CA GLY A 216 -0.07 -16.42 -5.00
C GLY A 216 0.25 -15.04 -5.59
N GLY A 217 1.01 -14.21 -4.91
CA GLY A 217 1.45 -12.83 -5.25
C GLY A 217 0.90 -12.20 -6.54
N GLY A 218 1.36 -12.69 -7.70
CA GLY A 218 0.90 -12.22 -9.01
C GLY A 218 -0.56 -12.59 -9.30
N ALA A 219 -0.99 -13.80 -8.97
CA ALA A 219 -2.34 -14.27 -9.25
C ALA A 219 -3.40 -13.48 -8.44
N LEU A 220 -3.12 -13.16 -7.16
CA LEU A 220 -3.98 -12.29 -6.38
C LEU A 220 -4.12 -10.91 -7.04
N LEU A 221 -3.01 -10.31 -7.44
CA LEU A 221 -3.01 -8.98 -8.06
C LEU A 221 -3.79 -8.99 -9.38
N GLU A 222 -3.60 -10.02 -10.21
CA GLU A 222 -4.36 -10.21 -11.45
C GLU A 222 -5.86 -10.37 -11.19
N ALA A 223 -6.27 -11.10 -10.15
CA ALA A 223 -7.66 -11.24 -9.76
C ALA A 223 -8.25 -9.89 -9.29
N ILE A 224 -7.49 -9.11 -8.53
CA ILE A 224 -7.88 -7.76 -8.09
C ILE A 224 -7.98 -6.81 -9.29
N GLU A 225 -7.13 -6.95 -10.31
CA GLU A 225 -7.22 -6.22 -11.57
C GLU A 225 -8.43 -6.64 -12.45
N GLY A 226 -9.17 -7.68 -12.03
CA GLY A 226 -10.31 -8.20 -12.80
C GLY A 226 -9.93 -9.16 -13.91
N LYS A 227 -8.69 -9.64 -13.95
CA LYS A 227 -8.25 -10.65 -14.91
C LYS A 227 -8.74 -12.03 -14.49
N VAL A 228 -9.20 -12.82 -15.45
CA VAL A 228 -9.59 -14.21 -15.20
C VAL A 228 -8.33 -15.04 -14.94
N LEU A 229 -8.22 -15.61 -13.74
CA LEU A 229 -7.10 -16.50 -13.41
C LEU A 229 -7.20 -17.79 -14.22
N PRO A 230 -6.17 -18.17 -15.00
CA PRO A 230 -6.20 -19.38 -15.83
C PRO A 230 -6.51 -20.65 -15.03
N GLY A 231 -6.02 -20.74 -13.79
CA GLY A 231 -6.28 -21.87 -12.91
C GLY A 231 -7.71 -21.94 -12.35
N VAL A 232 -8.45 -20.81 -12.32
CA VAL A 232 -9.86 -20.75 -11.92
C VAL A 232 -10.76 -21.02 -13.12
N ALA A 233 -10.40 -20.54 -14.31
CA ALA A 233 -11.12 -20.81 -15.54
C ALA A 233 -11.14 -22.30 -15.88
N ALA A 234 -10.02 -23.00 -15.70
CA ALA A 234 -9.89 -24.43 -15.99
C ALA A 234 -10.69 -25.37 -15.06
N VAL A 235 -11.28 -24.85 -13.98
CA VAL A 235 -12.08 -25.66 -13.02
C VAL A 235 -13.58 -25.44 -13.20
N ASN A 236 -13.98 -24.40 -13.93
CA ASN A 236 -15.38 -24.09 -14.22
C ASN A 236 -15.83 -24.67 -15.59
N GLU A 237 -14.95 -25.38 -16.31
CA GLU A 237 -15.29 -26.25 -17.45
C GLU A 237 -15.37 -27.71 -16.97
#